data_1f93fa61d5ddf5d0f6a88912377550de
#
_entry.id   1f93fa61d5ddf5d0f6a88912377550de
#
_cell.length_a   1.000
_cell.length_b   1.000
_cell.length_c   1.000
_cell.angle_alpha   90.00
_cell.angle_beta   90.00
_cell.angle_gamma   90.00
#
_symmetry.space_group_name_H-M   'P 1'
#
loop_
_entity.id
_entity.type
_entity.pdbx_description
1 polymer ?
#
loop_
_entity_poly.entity_id
_entity_poly.type
_entity_poly.pdbx_seq_one_letter_code
_entity_poly.pdbx_strand_id
1 'polypeptide(L)'
;GQAIADVLYGDYNPSGKLTTTWYGAQSDLPDNMLAYNIDSAKYTYMYYDKTPLYPFGYGLSYTTYQYSDLTITPQALKKGDTAHITFKVKNTGSKAGAETAQLYIHTNGTLGRQKQQLKGFERITLAPGEEKMVTLSLPYDELAHYNPADGSKTFDVERGNVDVMIGASSADIRLRGTLNVAEGGTVKYTYEHPAPTRITGLQADKAHHSCQWVYNAQGNIVGTANNFDALPAGFYILNGEKV
;
A
#
# COMPACT_ATOMS: atom_id res chain seq x y z
N GLY A 1 8.62 2.24 27.43
CA GLY A 1 9.70 3.15 27.92
C GLY A 1 11.02 2.85 27.22
N GLN A 2 11.52 1.60 27.28
CA GLN A 2 12.86 1.25 26.77
C GLN A 2 13.05 1.62 25.30
N ALA A 3 12.17 1.20 24.40
CA ALA A 3 12.30 1.49 22.96
C ALA A 3 12.36 2.99 22.64
N ILE A 4 11.65 3.82 23.40
CA ILE A 4 11.70 5.29 23.24
C ILE A 4 13.06 5.81 23.70
N ALA A 5 13.56 5.30 24.84
CA ALA A 5 14.87 5.68 25.36
C ALA A 5 15.98 5.29 24.38
N ASP A 6 15.98 4.06 23.88
CA ASP A 6 16.98 3.55 22.93
C ASP A 6 17.07 4.45 21.67
N VAL A 7 15.92 4.90 21.17
CA VAL A 7 15.90 5.84 20.04
C VAL A 7 16.41 7.21 20.44
N LEU A 8 15.94 7.79 21.57
CA LEU A 8 16.32 9.14 21.98
C LEU A 8 17.79 9.26 22.33
N TYR A 9 18.39 8.23 22.96
CA TYR A 9 19.80 8.21 23.34
C TYR A 9 20.72 7.68 22.21
N GLY A 10 20.15 7.19 21.11
CA GLY A 10 20.89 6.76 19.92
C GLY A 10 21.45 5.36 20.00
N ASP A 11 20.98 4.53 20.92
CA ASP A 11 21.30 3.11 21.02
C ASP A 11 20.66 2.32 19.86
N TYR A 12 19.51 2.80 19.36
CA TYR A 12 18.84 2.29 18.20
C TYR A 12 18.65 3.39 17.15
N ASN A 13 19.09 3.12 15.90
CA ASN A 13 18.87 4.01 14.77
C ASN A 13 17.45 3.74 14.18
N PRO A 14 16.52 4.70 14.25
CA PRO A 14 15.17 4.50 13.74
C PRO A 14 15.13 4.32 12.22
N SER A 15 14.19 3.52 11.73
CA SER A 15 13.99 3.26 10.30
C SER A 15 12.52 3.14 9.91
N GLY A 16 11.61 3.38 10.86
CA GLY A 16 10.17 3.35 10.61
C GLY A 16 9.75 4.44 9.64
N LYS A 17 8.71 4.17 8.85
CA LYS A 17 8.13 5.10 7.88
C LYS A 17 6.65 5.31 8.19
N LEU A 18 6.18 6.55 8.05
CA LEU A 18 4.77 6.88 8.21
C LEU A 18 3.96 6.30 7.05
N THR A 19 2.84 5.67 7.38
CA THR A 19 1.92 5.05 6.41
C THR A 19 0.75 5.96 6.04
N THR A 20 0.77 7.20 6.52
CA THR A 20 -0.27 8.20 6.27
C THR A 20 0.36 9.56 5.97
N THR A 21 -0.40 10.42 5.30
CA THR A 21 -0.06 11.84 5.12
C THR A 21 -0.55 12.63 6.33
N TRP A 22 0.31 13.40 6.96
CA TRP A 22 -0.03 14.27 8.08
C TRP A 22 -0.21 15.70 7.58
N TYR A 23 -1.41 16.23 7.74
CA TYR A 23 -1.75 17.58 7.33
C TYR A 23 -1.13 18.63 8.26
N GLY A 24 -0.82 19.80 7.72
CA GLY A 24 -0.16 20.87 8.49
C GLY A 24 -1.08 21.60 9.46
N ALA A 25 -2.35 21.74 9.08
CA ALA A 25 -3.36 22.43 9.87
C ALA A 25 -4.76 21.83 9.64
N GLN A 26 -5.68 22.11 10.55
CA GLN A 26 -7.08 21.70 10.39
C GLN A 26 -7.72 22.30 9.12
N SER A 27 -7.32 23.50 8.71
CA SER A 27 -7.76 24.15 7.46
C SER A 27 -7.27 23.43 6.19
N ASP A 28 -6.38 22.46 6.33
CA ASP A 28 -5.88 21.65 5.21
C ASP A 28 -6.72 20.40 4.99
N LEU A 29 -7.57 20.07 5.96
CA LEU A 29 -8.51 18.98 5.82
C LEU A 29 -9.62 19.37 4.84
N PRO A 30 -10.13 18.44 4.04
CA PRO A 30 -11.28 18.69 3.18
C PRO A 30 -12.52 19.09 3.98
N ASP A 31 -13.32 20.01 3.45
CA ASP A 31 -14.55 20.50 4.08
C ASP A 31 -15.55 19.37 4.35
N ASN A 32 -15.56 18.36 3.48
CA ASN A 32 -16.42 17.18 3.63
C ASN A 32 -15.58 15.94 3.90
N MET A 33 -15.35 15.63 5.18
CA MET A 33 -14.62 14.43 5.62
C MET A 33 -15.32 13.12 5.29
N LEU A 34 -16.60 13.15 4.90
CA LEU A 34 -17.39 11.98 4.50
C LEU A 34 -17.45 11.81 2.97
N ALA A 35 -16.71 12.60 2.22
CA ALA A 35 -16.65 12.44 0.77
C ALA A 35 -15.97 11.13 0.39
N TYR A 36 -16.70 10.23 -0.29
CA TYR A 36 -16.16 8.98 -0.80
C TYR A 36 -15.22 9.17 -2.00
N ASN A 37 -15.34 10.26 -2.71
CA ASN A 37 -14.45 10.58 -3.82
C ASN A 37 -13.17 11.24 -3.31
N ILE A 38 -12.13 10.42 -3.13
CA ILE A 38 -10.83 10.85 -2.61
C ILE A 38 -10.05 11.75 -3.57
N ASP A 39 -10.32 11.65 -4.88
CA ASP A 39 -9.71 12.51 -5.90
C ASP A 39 -10.22 13.94 -5.79
N SER A 40 -11.54 14.14 -5.81
CA SER A 40 -12.12 15.47 -5.69
C SER A 40 -11.88 16.10 -4.32
N ALA A 41 -11.85 15.29 -3.27
CA ALA A 41 -11.59 15.73 -1.90
C ALA A 41 -10.10 15.95 -1.59
N LYS A 42 -9.21 15.58 -2.54
CA LYS A 42 -7.74 15.72 -2.39
C LYS A 42 -7.16 15.03 -1.17
N TYR A 43 -7.68 13.84 -0.84
CA TYR A 43 -7.15 13.02 0.25
C TYR A 43 -5.84 12.34 -0.14
N THR A 44 -5.05 12.02 0.85
CA THR A 44 -3.83 11.22 0.77
C THR A 44 -2.72 11.83 -0.11
N TYR A 45 -1.51 11.28 0.00
CA TYR A 45 -0.35 11.68 -0.81
C TYR A 45 -0.57 11.54 -2.32
N MET A 46 -1.56 10.74 -2.73
CA MET A 46 -1.88 10.53 -4.15
C MET A 46 -2.54 11.75 -4.79
N TYR A 47 -3.29 12.54 -4.02
CA TYR A 47 -4.09 13.65 -4.56
C TYR A 47 -3.88 14.97 -3.85
N TYR A 48 -3.28 14.97 -2.65
CA TYR A 48 -3.09 16.17 -1.84
C TYR A 48 -2.21 17.21 -2.56
N ASP A 49 -2.70 18.44 -2.66
CA ASP A 49 -2.08 19.50 -3.46
C ASP A 49 -1.18 20.44 -2.65
N LYS A 50 -1.31 20.42 -1.32
CA LYS A 50 -0.53 21.29 -0.44
C LYS A 50 0.70 20.56 0.11
N THR A 51 1.52 21.26 0.88
CA THR A 51 2.67 20.68 1.57
C THR A 51 2.20 20.03 2.88
N PRO A 52 2.36 18.73 3.07
CA PRO A 52 2.00 18.08 4.33
C PRO A 52 3.01 18.42 5.43
N LEU A 53 2.59 18.31 6.69
CA LEU A 53 3.51 18.39 7.84
C LEU A 53 4.53 17.24 7.78
N TYR A 54 4.03 16.01 7.59
CA TYR A 54 4.85 14.86 7.28
C TYR A 54 4.26 14.11 6.08
N PRO A 55 5.03 13.92 5.01
CA PRO A 55 4.56 13.19 3.84
C PRO A 55 4.42 11.69 4.13
N PHE A 56 3.62 11.01 3.33
CA PHE A 56 3.57 9.54 3.31
C PHE A 56 4.97 8.97 3.06
N GLY A 57 5.33 7.93 3.79
CA GLY A 57 6.66 7.31 3.70
C GLY A 57 7.76 8.06 4.45
N TYR A 58 7.46 9.18 5.11
CA TYR A 58 8.45 9.94 5.90
C TYR A 58 8.99 9.14 7.07
N GLY A 59 10.28 9.31 7.36
CA GLY A 59 10.95 8.74 8.52
C GLY A 59 12.27 9.43 8.80
N LEU A 60 12.78 9.25 10.01
CA LEU A 60 14.04 9.80 10.46
C LEU A 60 15.10 8.70 10.58
N SER A 61 16.36 9.09 10.45
CA SER A 61 17.52 8.23 10.68
C SER A 61 18.69 9.05 11.24
N TYR A 62 19.55 8.43 12.01
CA TYR A 62 20.84 9.01 12.47
C TYR A 62 21.95 8.87 11.45
N THR A 63 21.66 8.38 10.25
CA THR A 63 22.59 8.31 9.13
C THR A 63 21.95 8.83 7.86
N THR A 64 22.74 9.01 6.82
CA THR A 64 22.30 9.53 5.52
C THR A 64 22.51 8.48 4.43
N TYR A 65 21.69 8.53 3.39
CA TYR A 65 21.75 7.58 2.28
C TYR A 65 21.78 8.31 0.95
N GLN A 66 22.59 7.80 0.03
CA GLN A 66 22.67 8.23 -1.37
C GLN A 66 22.09 7.14 -2.26
N TYR A 67 21.31 7.55 -3.26
CA TYR A 67 20.76 6.68 -4.28
C TYR A 67 21.42 6.97 -5.62
N SER A 68 21.72 5.92 -6.42
CA SER A 68 22.38 6.06 -7.72
C SER A 68 22.02 4.93 -8.68
N ASP A 69 22.45 5.05 -9.94
CA ASP A 69 22.50 4.00 -10.96
C ASP A 69 21.15 3.34 -11.25
N LEU A 70 20.10 4.16 -11.41
CA LEU A 70 18.77 3.67 -11.77
C LEU A 70 18.77 3.02 -13.15
N THR A 71 18.29 1.78 -13.20
CA THR A 71 18.08 1.01 -14.42
C THR A 71 16.69 0.40 -14.42
N ILE A 72 15.99 0.47 -15.54
CA ILE A 72 14.65 -0.09 -15.75
C ILE A 72 14.69 -1.08 -16.91
N THR A 73 14.29 -2.32 -16.68
CA THR A 73 14.35 -3.38 -17.71
C THR A 73 13.11 -4.27 -17.62
N PRO A 74 12.40 -4.51 -18.73
CA PRO A 74 12.59 -3.89 -20.06
C PRO A 74 12.18 -2.41 -20.09
N GLN A 75 12.70 -1.65 -21.03
CA GLN A 75 12.32 -0.24 -21.26
C GLN A 75 10.91 -0.08 -21.87
N ALA A 76 10.43 -1.12 -22.57
CA ALA A 76 9.09 -1.18 -23.14
C ALA A 76 8.36 -2.39 -22.56
N LEU A 77 7.34 -2.13 -21.78
CA LEU A 77 6.55 -3.14 -21.07
C LEU A 77 5.35 -3.55 -21.92
N LYS A 78 5.12 -4.85 -22.02
CA LYS A 78 3.97 -5.46 -22.66
C LYS A 78 3.11 -6.21 -21.65
N LYS A 79 1.92 -6.60 -22.07
CA LYS A 79 1.02 -7.41 -21.25
C LYS A 79 1.70 -8.72 -20.84
N GLY A 80 1.65 -9.01 -19.52
CA GLY A 80 2.28 -10.17 -18.91
C GLY A 80 3.74 -10.00 -18.52
N ASP A 81 4.39 -8.88 -18.91
CA ASP A 81 5.76 -8.59 -18.51
C ASP A 81 5.82 -8.05 -17.06
N THR A 82 7.01 -8.11 -16.49
CA THR A 82 7.36 -7.44 -15.23
C THR A 82 8.58 -6.56 -15.46
N ALA A 83 8.48 -5.28 -15.15
CA ALA A 83 9.63 -4.40 -15.14
C ALA A 83 10.43 -4.58 -13.84
N HIS A 84 11.75 -4.68 -13.96
CA HIS A 84 12.70 -4.69 -12.86
C HIS A 84 13.36 -3.32 -12.77
N ILE A 85 13.16 -2.66 -11.64
CA ILE A 85 13.71 -1.34 -11.33
C ILE A 85 14.87 -1.55 -10.38
N THR A 86 16.10 -1.41 -10.87
CA THR A 86 17.33 -1.67 -10.12
C THR A 86 18.09 -0.37 -9.89
N PHE A 87 18.57 -0.16 -8.68
CA PHE A 87 19.33 1.02 -8.27
C PHE A 87 20.24 0.67 -7.09
N LYS A 88 21.16 1.56 -6.76
CA LYS A 88 22.06 1.42 -5.62
C LYS A 88 21.65 2.34 -4.48
N VAL A 89 21.84 1.86 -3.26
CA VAL A 89 21.69 2.66 -2.04
C VAL A 89 22.97 2.51 -1.22
N LYS A 90 23.59 3.64 -0.87
CA LYS A 90 24.81 3.72 -0.08
C LYS A 90 24.55 4.47 1.21
N ASN A 91 25.02 3.94 2.32
CA ASN A 91 25.07 4.67 3.58
C ASN A 91 26.28 5.62 3.56
N THR A 92 26.01 6.93 3.52
CA THR A 92 27.03 7.98 3.46
C THR A 92 27.36 8.58 4.82
N GLY A 93 26.66 8.17 5.87
CA GLY A 93 26.92 8.62 7.23
C GLY A 93 27.86 7.70 8.00
N SER A 94 28.05 8.02 9.27
CA SER A 94 28.99 7.34 10.16
C SER A 94 28.36 6.26 11.05
N LYS A 95 27.03 6.10 11.01
CA LYS A 95 26.31 5.09 11.79
C LYS A 95 25.68 4.04 10.90
N ALA A 96 25.63 2.80 11.36
CA ALA A 96 24.83 1.77 10.71
C ALA A 96 23.33 2.12 10.81
N GLY A 97 22.58 1.76 9.81
CA GLY A 97 21.14 2.02 9.80
C GLY A 97 20.40 1.25 8.71
N ALA A 98 19.09 1.24 8.79
CA ALA A 98 18.25 0.68 7.77
C ALA A 98 17.49 1.79 7.02
N GLU A 99 17.47 1.67 5.70
CA GLU A 99 16.70 2.53 4.81
C GLU A 99 15.56 1.73 4.17
N THR A 100 14.42 2.37 3.98
CA THR A 100 13.31 1.80 3.20
C THR A 100 13.19 2.58 1.91
N ALA A 101 13.74 2.02 0.83
CA ALA A 101 13.63 2.57 -0.50
C ALA A 101 12.23 2.30 -1.06
N GLN A 102 11.57 3.30 -1.62
CA GLN A 102 10.17 3.28 -2.03
C GLN A 102 10.06 3.58 -3.53
N LEU A 103 9.33 2.72 -4.24
CA LEU A 103 9.02 2.87 -5.66
C LEU A 103 7.64 3.51 -5.81
N TYR A 104 7.61 4.66 -6.41
CA TYR A 104 6.40 5.35 -6.82
C TYR A 104 6.30 5.41 -8.33
N ILE A 105 5.08 5.42 -8.84
CA ILE A 105 4.80 5.64 -10.26
C ILE A 105 3.78 6.75 -10.45
N HIS A 106 3.84 7.41 -11.61
CA HIS A 106 2.77 8.24 -12.16
C HIS A 106 2.52 7.81 -13.60
N THR A 107 1.27 7.48 -13.91
CA THR A 107 0.86 7.15 -15.27
C THR A 107 0.40 8.42 -15.98
N ASN A 108 0.98 8.71 -17.14
CA ASN A 108 0.67 9.91 -17.92
C ASN A 108 -0.55 9.70 -18.84
N GLY A 109 -1.51 8.87 -18.39
CA GLY A 109 -2.74 8.56 -19.12
C GLY A 109 -3.95 9.39 -18.67
N THR A 110 -5.12 8.99 -19.13
CA THR A 110 -6.39 9.63 -18.80
C THR A 110 -7.07 9.02 -17.59
N LEU A 111 -6.78 7.76 -17.27
CA LEU A 111 -7.35 7.01 -16.15
C LEU A 111 -6.58 7.25 -14.86
N GLY A 112 -5.26 7.37 -14.93
CA GLY A 112 -4.38 7.58 -13.78
C GLY A 112 -4.39 9.04 -13.32
N ARG A 113 -5.29 9.39 -12.39
CA ARG A 113 -5.40 10.75 -11.83
C ARG A 113 -4.48 11.02 -10.65
N GLN A 114 -3.84 10.00 -10.12
CA GLN A 114 -2.95 10.08 -8.98
C GLN A 114 -1.64 10.78 -9.38
N LYS A 115 -1.18 11.73 -8.57
CA LYS A 115 0.14 12.34 -8.74
C LYS A 115 1.26 11.31 -8.65
N GLN A 116 1.07 10.34 -7.78
CA GLN A 116 1.98 9.22 -7.59
C GLN A 116 1.30 8.11 -6.79
N GLN A 117 1.72 6.86 -7.03
CA GLN A 117 1.27 5.68 -6.31
C GLN A 117 2.47 4.86 -5.86
N LEU A 118 2.51 4.45 -4.59
CA LEU A 118 3.49 3.48 -4.10
C LEU A 118 3.18 2.11 -4.72
N LYS A 119 4.17 1.50 -5.38
CA LYS A 119 4.05 0.18 -6.01
C LYS A 119 5.03 -0.85 -5.46
N GLY A 120 6.00 -0.42 -4.67
CA GLY A 120 6.92 -1.35 -4.04
C GLY A 120 7.83 -0.64 -3.04
N PHE A 121 8.41 -1.41 -2.16
CA PHE A 121 9.44 -0.93 -1.24
C PHE A 121 10.35 -2.07 -0.81
N GLU A 122 11.56 -1.72 -0.42
CA GLU A 122 12.53 -2.66 0.14
C GLU A 122 13.25 -2.01 1.33
N ARG A 123 13.30 -2.74 2.44
CA ARG A 123 14.03 -2.32 3.64
C ARG A 123 15.39 -3.01 3.69
N ILE A 124 16.45 -2.22 3.59
CA ILE A 124 17.85 -2.70 3.59
C ILE A 124 18.61 -2.12 4.78
N THR A 125 19.46 -2.94 5.38
CA THR A 125 20.38 -2.50 6.45
C THR A 125 21.77 -2.33 5.86
N LEU A 126 22.42 -1.20 6.18
CA LEU A 126 23.72 -0.80 5.65
C LEU A 126 24.65 -0.35 6.78
N ALA A 127 25.85 -0.90 6.81
CA ALA A 127 26.95 -0.38 7.62
C ALA A 127 27.43 0.98 7.07
N PRO A 128 28.19 1.78 7.85
CA PRO A 128 28.79 3.00 7.34
C PRO A 128 29.63 2.75 6.09
N GLY A 129 29.38 3.50 5.02
CA GLY A 129 30.04 3.35 3.73
C GLY A 129 29.58 2.18 2.86
N GLU A 130 28.78 1.28 3.39
CA GLU A 130 28.25 0.13 2.64
C GLU A 130 27.27 0.58 1.55
N GLU A 131 27.35 -0.09 0.40
CA GLU A 131 26.46 0.08 -0.75
C GLU A 131 25.79 -1.25 -1.10
N LYS A 132 24.50 -1.25 -1.36
CA LYS A 132 23.76 -2.41 -1.83
C LYS A 132 22.93 -2.07 -3.06
N MET A 133 22.83 -3.06 -3.94
CA MET A 133 21.91 -3.03 -5.06
C MET A 133 20.51 -3.46 -4.58
N VAL A 134 19.50 -2.72 -4.99
CA VAL A 134 18.07 -2.98 -4.72
C VAL A 134 17.37 -3.20 -6.04
N THR A 135 16.52 -4.20 -6.12
CA THR A 135 15.67 -4.45 -7.31
C THR A 135 14.23 -4.57 -6.87
N LEU A 136 13.38 -3.70 -7.40
CA LEU A 136 11.93 -3.72 -7.19
C LEU A 136 11.26 -4.17 -8.48
N SER A 137 10.25 -5.04 -8.35
CA SER A 137 9.49 -5.56 -9.47
C SER A 137 8.18 -4.79 -9.63
N LEU A 138 7.85 -4.44 -10.87
CA LEU A 138 6.61 -3.77 -11.24
C LEU A 138 5.93 -4.58 -12.36
N PRO A 139 5.01 -5.49 -12.00
CA PRO A 139 4.22 -6.23 -12.99
C PRO A 139 3.34 -5.29 -13.83
N TYR A 140 3.11 -5.65 -15.09
CA TYR A 140 2.23 -4.89 -15.99
C TYR A 140 0.85 -4.62 -15.38
N ASP A 141 0.26 -5.61 -14.71
CA ASP A 141 -1.09 -5.51 -14.15
C ASP A 141 -1.20 -4.47 -13.02
N GLU A 142 -0.08 -4.17 -12.34
CA GLU A 142 -0.02 -3.13 -11.31
C GLU A 142 -0.17 -1.69 -11.86
N LEU A 143 -0.11 -1.52 -13.17
CA LEU A 143 -0.34 -0.25 -13.85
C LEU A 143 -1.81 0.01 -14.16
N ALA A 144 -2.69 -0.95 -13.89
CA ALA A 144 -4.10 -0.84 -14.23
C ALA A 144 -4.85 0.16 -13.34
N HIS A 145 -5.71 0.94 -13.98
CA HIS A 145 -6.63 1.88 -13.33
C HIS A 145 -8.07 1.50 -13.64
N TYR A 146 -8.95 1.75 -12.68
CA TYR A 146 -10.38 1.55 -12.89
C TYR A 146 -10.91 2.47 -13.98
N ASN A 147 -11.58 1.90 -14.99
CA ASN A 147 -12.18 2.62 -16.09
C ASN A 147 -13.72 2.61 -15.96
N PRO A 148 -14.34 3.74 -15.61
CA PRO A 148 -15.80 3.83 -15.55
C PRO A 148 -16.46 4.19 -16.89
N ALA A 149 -15.68 4.60 -17.91
CA ALA A 149 -16.18 5.39 -19.04
C ALA A 149 -17.09 4.60 -19.99
N ASP A 150 -16.94 3.29 -20.09
CA ASP A 150 -17.70 2.45 -21.01
C ASP A 150 -18.80 1.62 -20.33
N GLY A 151 -19.00 1.81 -19.02
CA GLY A 151 -19.94 1.01 -18.22
C GLY A 151 -19.48 -0.43 -17.95
N SER A 152 -18.36 -0.87 -18.51
CA SER A 152 -17.83 -2.22 -18.34
C SER A 152 -17.22 -2.46 -16.95
N LYS A 153 -16.88 -1.38 -16.23
CA LYS A 153 -16.25 -1.43 -14.91
C LYS A 153 -14.95 -2.27 -14.92
N THR A 154 -14.13 -2.07 -15.92
CA THR A 154 -12.86 -2.77 -16.11
C THR A 154 -11.72 -2.08 -15.39
N PHE A 155 -10.61 -2.81 -15.25
CA PHE A 155 -9.32 -2.25 -14.90
C PHE A 155 -8.44 -2.26 -16.14
N ASP A 156 -8.03 -1.10 -16.59
CA ASP A 156 -7.30 -0.97 -17.84
C ASP A 156 -5.91 -0.36 -17.62
N VAL A 157 -4.94 -0.92 -18.32
CA VAL A 157 -3.60 -0.34 -18.48
C VAL A 157 -3.60 0.49 -19.75
N GLU A 158 -3.26 1.77 -19.63
CA GLU A 158 -3.14 2.67 -20.76
C GLU A 158 -1.76 2.56 -21.40
N ARG A 159 -1.71 2.61 -22.73
CA ARG A 159 -0.47 2.76 -23.46
C ARG A 159 0.13 4.15 -23.22
N GLY A 160 1.44 4.23 -23.06
CA GLY A 160 2.14 5.50 -22.88
C GLY A 160 3.30 5.44 -21.90
N ASN A 161 3.76 6.58 -21.49
CA ASN A 161 4.86 6.69 -20.53
C ASN A 161 4.35 6.63 -19.08
N VAL A 162 5.12 5.97 -18.27
CA VAL A 162 4.97 5.88 -16.81
C VAL A 162 6.21 6.47 -16.19
N ASP A 163 6.05 7.48 -15.36
CA ASP A 163 7.14 8.03 -14.57
C ASP A 163 7.45 7.08 -13.41
N VAL A 164 8.69 6.67 -13.31
CA VAL A 164 9.22 5.82 -12.26
C VAL A 164 10.03 6.69 -11.30
N MET A 165 9.68 6.66 -10.03
CA MET A 165 10.28 7.51 -9.02
C MET A 165 10.73 6.67 -7.84
N ILE A 166 12.01 6.79 -7.47
CA ILE A 166 12.57 6.11 -6.29
C ILE A 166 12.90 7.17 -5.24
N GLY A 167 12.43 6.93 -4.02
CA GLY A 167 12.65 7.89 -2.94
C GLY A 167 12.64 7.27 -1.55
N ALA A 168 12.92 8.10 -0.56
CA ALA A 168 12.84 7.78 0.85
C ALA A 168 11.45 8.10 1.45
N SER A 169 10.65 8.88 0.72
CA SER A 169 9.24 9.20 1.00
C SER A 169 8.56 9.72 -0.25
N SER A 170 7.25 9.94 -0.21
CA SER A 170 6.48 10.53 -1.31
C SER A 170 6.91 11.97 -1.69
N ALA A 171 7.59 12.67 -0.80
CA ALA A 171 8.13 14.02 -1.04
C ALA A 171 9.65 14.04 -1.25
N ASP A 172 10.37 13.00 -0.85
CA ASP A 172 11.82 12.88 -1.02
C ASP A 172 12.14 11.87 -2.14
N ILE A 173 11.91 12.29 -3.38
CA ILE A 173 12.23 11.51 -4.58
C ILE A 173 13.66 11.81 -5.01
N ARG A 174 14.49 10.77 -5.08
CA ARG A 174 15.93 10.86 -5.33
C ARG A 174 16.33 10.41 -6.71
N LEU A 175 15.64 9.45 -7.30
CA LEU A 175 15.88 8.99 -8.67
C LEU A 175 14.59 9.04 -9.47
N ARG A 176 14.71 9.37 -10.76
CA ARG A 176 13.59 9.42 -11.70
C ARG A 176 13.99 8.73 -13.00
N GLY A 177 13.05 7.99 -13.55
CA GLY A 177 13.17 7.33 -14.85
C GLY A 177 11.81 7.25 -15.52
N THR A 178 11.79 6.74 -16.72
CA THR A 178 10.56 6.54 -17.51
C THR A 178 10.51 5.11 -18.02
N LEU A 179 9.36 4.48 -17.86
CA LEU A 179 9.01 3.19 -18.43
C LEU A 179 7.95 3.41 -19.52
N ASN A 180 8.12 2.82 -20.69
CA ASN A 180 7.12 2.90 -21.74
C ASN A 180 6.21 1.68 -21.70
N VAL A 181 4.90 1.88 -21.65
CA VAL A 181 3.90 0.83 -21.85
C VAL A 181 3.60 0.74 -23.34
N ALA A 182 4.11 -0.31 -23.99
CA ALA A 182 4.01 -0.48 -25.42
C ALA A 182 2.59 -0.85 -25.89
N GLU A 183 1.84 -1.54 -25.03
CA GLU A 183 0.49 -2.03 -25.31
C GLU A 183 -0.43 -1.76 -24.14
N GLY A 184 -1.57 -1.12 -24.39
CA GLY A 184 -2.66 -1.02 -23.42
C GLY A 184 -3.48 -2.30 -23.37
N GLY A 185 -4.27 -2.50 -22.32
CA GLY A 185 -5.15 -3.66 -22.23
C GLY A 185 -5.90 -3.76 -20.92
N THR A 186 -6.96 -4.56 -20.96
CA THR A 186 -7.77 -4.84 -19.78
C THR A 186 -7.14 -5.93 -18.92
N VAL A 187 -7.08 -5.68 -17.62
CA VAL A 187 -6.64 -6.63 -16.60
C VAL A 187 -7.88 -7.23 -15.94
N LYS A 188 -7.93 -8.55 -15.89
CA LYS A 188 -8.98 -9.26 -15.16
C LYS A 188 -8.44 -9.66 -13.80
N TYR A 189 -8.90 -9.01 -12.75
CA TYR A 189 -8.65 -9.48 -11.40
C TYR A 189 -9.64 -10.59 -11.09
N THR A 190 -9.17 -11.84 -11.05
CA THR A 190 -9.92 -12.92 -10.41
C THR A 190 -9.76 -12.73 -8.92
N TYR A 191 -10.82 -12.26 -8.27
CA TYR A 191 -10.87 -12.25 -6.82
C TYR A 191 -11.09 -13.69 -6.37
N GLU A 192 -10.00 -14.40 -6.15
CA GLU A 192 -10.06 -15.63 -5.37
C GLU A 192 -10.32 -15.19 -3.94
N HIS A 193 -11.54 -15.43 -3.45
CA HIS A 193 -11.76 -15.37 -2.00
C HIS A 193 -10.73 -16.33 -1.38
N PRO A 194 -9.76 -15.85 -0.60
CA PRO A 194 -8.94 -16.77 0.16
C PRO A 194 -9.92 -17.62 0.95
N ALA A 195 -9.82 -18.94 0.82
CA ALA A 195 -10.59 -19.84 1.67
C ALA A 195 -10.48 -19.28 3.09
N PRO A 196 -11.61 -19.12 3.81
CA PRO A 196 -11.57 -18.50 5.12
C PRO A 196 -10.47 -19.19 5.91
N THR A 197 -9.45 -18.42 6.26
CA THR A 197 -8.33 -18.93 7.04
C THR A 197 -8.95 -19.39 8.35
N ARG A 198 -9.26 -20.68 8.41
CA ARG A 198 -9.55 -21.30 9.69
C ARG A 198 -8.40 -20.92 10.59
N ILE A 199 -8.70 -20.21 11.66
CA ILE A 199 -7.76 -20.06 12.77
C ILE A 199 -7.59 -21.48 13.31
N THR A 200 -6.66 -22.22 12.71
CA THR A 200 -6.26 -23.55 13.18
C THR A 200 -5.41 -23.31 14.41
N GLY A 201 -6.05 -23.35 15.58
CA GLY A 201 -5.34 -23.13 16.84
C GLY A 201 -6.26 -22.82 18.01
N LEU A 202 -7.50 -22.40 17.76
CA LEU A 202 -8.53 -22.49 18.78
C LEU A 202 -8.99 -23.96 18.84
N GLN A 203 -8.32 -24.76 19.66
CA GLN A 203 -8.96 -25.95 20.19
C GLN A 203 -10.17 -25.42 20.95
N ALA A 204 -11.35 -25.53 20.34
CA ALA A 204 -12.58 -25.41 21.09
C ALA A 204 -12.50 -26.43 22.19
N ASP A 205 -12.39 -25.95 23.42
CA ASP A 205 -12.46 -26.78 24.60
C ASP A 205 -13.82 -27.50 24.52
N LYS A 206 -13.81 -28.81 24.21
CA LYS A 206 -15.01 -29.62 23.99
C LYS A 206 -15.89 -29.76 25.22
N ALA A 207 -15.55 -29.07 26.33
CA ALA A 207 -16.21 -29.18 27.62
C ALA A 207 -17.23 -28.08 27.97
N HIS A 208 -17.38 -27.01 27.18
CA HIS A 208 -18.36 -25.98 27.51
C HIS A 208 -19.28 -25.63 26.35
N HIS A 209 -20.48 -26.22 26.41
CA HIS A 209 -21.76 -25.81 25.85
C HIS A 209 -21.80 -25.39 24.37
N SER A 210 -22.47 -26.23 23.63
CA SER A 210 -23.00 -26.10 22.27
C SER A 210 -23.97 -24.92 22.07
N CYS A 211 -23.65 -23.72 22.55
CA CYS A 211 -24.40 -22.53 22.15
C CYS A 211 -23.78 -22.00 20.86
N GLN A 212 -24.32 -22.44 19.73
CA GLN A 212 -24.03 -21.80 18.44
C GLN A 212 -24.80 -20.49 18.40
N TRP A 213 -24.06 -19.38 18.37
CA TRP A 213 -24.63 -18.05 18.28
C TRP A 213 -24.96 -17.68 16.84
N VAL A 214 -26.12 -17.08 16.66
CA VAL A 214 -26.57 -16.52 15.37
C VAL A 214 -26.31 -15.01 15.38
N TYR A 215 -25.64 -14.52 14.36
CA TYR A 215 -25.32 -13.09 14.19
C TYR A 215 -26.13 -12.52 13.02
N ASN A 216 -26.57 -11.27 13.14
CA ASN A 216 -27.12 -10.52 12.01
C ASN A 216 -26.00 -9.94 11.12
N ALA A 217 -26.38 -9.29 10.03
CA ALA A 217 -25.46 -8.66 9.09
C ALA A 217 -24.57 -7.56 9.71
N GLN A 218 -24.94 -7.01 10.87
CA GLN A 218 -24.18 -6.02 11.61
C GLN A 218 -23.22 -6.64 12.64
N GLY A 219 -23.17 -7.98 12.74
CA GLY A 219 -22.33 -8.70 13.68
C GLY A 219 -22.89 -8.78 15.12
N ASN A 220 -24.13 -8.41 15.34
CA ASN A 220 -24.79 -8.53 16.66
C ASN A 220 -25.35 -9.93 16.85
N ILE A 221 -25.20 -10.48 18.07
CA ILE A 221 -25.86 -11.74 18.45
C ILE A 221 -27.38 -11.51 18.51
N VAL A 222 -28.12 -12.29 17.75
CA VAL A 222 -29.60 -12.20 17.66
C VAL A 222 -30.31 -13.46 18.15
N GLY A 223 -29.55 -14.53 18.35
CA GLY A 223 -30.11 -15.79 18.83
C GLY A 223 -29.08 -16.91 18.94
N THR A 224 -29.56 -18.11 19.09
CA THR A 224 -28.78 -19.37 19.06
C THR A 224 -29.33 -20.30 18.00
N ALA A 225 -28.54 -21.28 17.59
CA ALA A 225 -29.00 -22.27 16.59
C ALA A 225 -30.31 -22.99 17.00
N ASN A 226 -30.56 -23.10 18.27
CA ASN A 226 -31.77 -23.78 18.80
C ASN A 226 -33.06 -22.95 18.66
N ASN A 227 -32.96 -21.65 18.43
CA ASN A 227 -34.13 -20.78 18.21
C ASN A 227 -34.10 -20.03 16.86
N PHE A 228 -33.34 -20.57 15.91
CA PHE A 228 -33.13 -19.95 14.59
C PHE A 228 -34.47 -19.71 13.84
N ASP A 229 -35.39 -20.68 13.92
CA ASP A 229 -36.68 -20.60 13.25
C ASP A 229 -37.62 -19.49 13.80
N ALA A 230 -37.29 -18.95 14.99
CA ALA A 230 -38.01 -17.86 15.61
C ALA A 230 -37.52 -16.47 15.20
N LEU A 231 -36.46 -16.40 14.42
CA LEU A 231 -35.88 -15.12 13.97
C LEU A 231 -36.66 -14.58 12.76
N PRO A 232 -36.79 -13.24 12.65
CA PRO A 232 -37.39 -12.61 11.47
C PRO A 232 -36.61 -12.98 10.19
N ALA A 233 -37.31 -12.98 9.04
CA ALA A 233 -36.61 -13.20 7.76
C ALA A 233 -35.49 -12.19 7.55
N GLY A 234 -34.28 -12.67 7.25
CA GLY A 234 -33.09 -11.81 7.13
C GLY A 234 -31.85 -12.60 6.74
N PHE A 235 -30.70 -11.91 6.75
CA PHE A 235 -29.39 -12.53 6.59
C PHE A 235 -28.79 -12.80 7.96
N TYR A 236 -28.43 -14.05 8.21
CA TYR A 236 -27.81 -14.49 9.44
C TYR A 236 -26.52 -15.24 9.17
N ILE A 237 -25.63 -15.24 10.14
CA ILE A 237 -24.38 -15.98 10.12
C ILE A 237 -24.41 -16.99 11.28
N LEU A 238 -24.32 -18.24 10.95
CA LEU A 238 -24.20 -19.35 11.90
C LEU A 238 -22.91 -20.09 11.64
N ASN A 239 -22.05 -20.19 12.63
CA ASN A 239 -20.71 -20.82 12.50
C ASN A 239 -19.83 -20.24 11.37
N GLY A 240 -20.04 -18.96 11.02
CA GLY A 240 -19.31 -18.32 9.94
C GLY A 240 -19.88 -18.56 8.54
N GLU A 241 -21.00 -19.25 8.42
CA GLU A 241 -21.71 -19.50 7.17
C GLU A 241 -22.99 -18.66 7.13
N LYS A 242 -23.34 -18.19 5.92
CA LYS A 242 -24.58 -17.49 5.66
C LYS A 242 -25.72 -18.51 5.65
N VAL A 243 -26.76 -18.29 6.43
CA VAL A 243 -27.97 -19.09 6.54
C VAL A 243 -29.21 -18.26 6.26
#